data_d19ebd0c91ea3657b46e3cff5df94910
#
_entry.id   d19ebd0c91ea3657b46e3cff5df94910
#
_cell.length_a   1.000
_cell.length_b   1.000
_cell.length_c   1.000
_cell.angle_alpha   90.00
_cell.angle_beta   90.00
_cell.angle_gamma   90.00
#
_symmetry.space_group_name_H-M   'P 1'
#
loop_
_entity.id
_entity.type
_entity.pdbx_description
1 polymer ?
#
loop_
_entity_poly.entity_id
_entity_poly.type
_entity_poly.pdbx_seq_one_letter_code
_entity_poly.pdbx_strand_id
1 'polypeptide(L)'
;MTSDKQSFQNSILVVDDEFDIVTLIKRSLKNQGFNTLGFTDPLIALEYFQNNSKSFAMVISDIRMPSMNGYEFIRKIKAIHPTIKTILISAFEINKNEFSKVMPSIKIDGFIAKPISLKELANIVENILKKKKRKAKNVRKNTSASLRKNL
;
A
#
# COMPACT_ATOMS: atom_id res chain seq x y z
N MET A 1 -5.83 -23.70 12.65
CA MET A 1 -4.66 -22.85 12.46
C MET A 1 -5.08 -21.43 12.11
N THR A 2 -5.59 -20.76 13.12
CA THR A 2 -6.12 -19.40 13.01
C THR A 2 -5.04 -18.31 13.00
N SER A 3 -3.79 -18.64 13.34
CA SER A 3 -2.67 -17.69 13.34
C SER A 3 -2.20 -17.30 11.94
N ASP A 4 -2.29 -18.20 10.96
CA ASP A 4 -1.82 -17.95 9.60
C ASP A 4 -2.75 -17.03 8.83
N LYS A 5 -4.06 -17.03 9.10
CA LYS A 5 -5.02 -16.15 8.44
C LYS A 5 -4.91 -14.69 8.87
N GLN A 6 -4.47 -14.42 10.10
CA GLN A 6 -4.32 -13.04 10.61
C GLN A 6 -3.05 -12.36 10.10
N SER A 7 -1.98 -13.13 9.84
CA SER A 7 -0.72 -12.57 9.34
C SER A 7 -0.80 -12.10 7.89
N PHE A 8 -1.76 -12.61 7.10
CA PHE A 8 -1.93 -12.26 5.70
C PHE A 8 -2.81 -11.02 5.46
N GLN A 9 -3.58 -10.58 6.47
CA GLN A 9 -4.53 -9.45 6.30
C GLN A 9 -3.86 -8.07 6.18
N ASN A 10 -2.55 -7.96 6.46
CA ASN A 10 -1.79 -6.72 6.41
C ASN A 10 -0.64 -6.80 5.41
N SER A 11 -0.80 -7.61 4.38
CA SER A 11 0.23 -7.73 3.34
C SER A 11 0.26 -6.50 2.44
N ILE A 12 1.44 -6.23 1.88
CA ILE A 12 1.66 -5.14 0.93
C ILE A 12 1.94 -5.75 -0.44
N LEU A 13 1.19 -5.32 -1.44
CA LEU A 13 1.39 -5.71 -2.83
C LEU A 13 2.32 -4.70 -3.49
N VAL A 14 3.39 -5.18 -4.11
CA VAL A 14 4.36 -4.35 -4.81
C VAL A 14 4.42 -4.73 -6.28
N VAL A 15 4.23 -3.75 -7.17
CA VAL A 15 4.23 -3.98 -8.61
C VAL A 15 5.15 -2.96 -9.30
N ASP A 16 6.15 -3.46 -9.99
CA ASP A 16 7.09 -2.66 -10.79
C ASP A 16 7.70 -3.59 -11.84
N ASP A 17 7.75 -3.17 -13.10
CA ASP A 17 8.30 -4.00 -14.16
C ASP A 17 9.81 -4.24 -14.03
N GLU A 18 10.51 -3.46 -13.20
CA GLU A 18 11.92 -3.67 -12.88
C GLU A 18 12.05 -4.62 -11.68
N PHE A 19 12.55 -5.82 -11.95
CA PHE A 19 12.73 -6.87 -10.93
C PHE A 19 13.57 -6.39 -9.74
N ASP A 20 14.64 -5.64 -9.99
CA ASP A 20 15.53 -5.15 -8.93
C ASP A 20 14.81 -4.20 -7.97
N ILE A 21 13.92 -3.37 -8.49
CA ILE A 21 13.12 -2.46 -7.67
C ILE A 21 12.16 -3.24 -6.78
N VAL A 22 11.46 -4.20 -7.34
CA VAL A 22 10.57 -5.08 -6.55
C VAL A 22 11.34 -5.77 -5.43
N THR A 23 12.51 -6.30 -5.73
CA THR A 23 13.35 -7.00 -4.75
C THR A 23 13.81 -6.06 -3.62
N LEU A 24 14.25 -4.86 -3.96
CA LEU A 24 14.69 -3.86 -2.98
C LEU A 24 13.54 -3.45 -2.05
N ILE A 25 12.38 -3.17 -2.61
CA ILE A 25 11.21 -2.77 -1.83
C ILE A 25 10.77 -3.89 -0.91
N LYS A 26 10.67 -5.12 -1.41
CA LYS A 26 10.29 -6.28 -0.62
C LYS A 26 11.23 -6.48 0.57
N ARG A 27 12.54 -6.40 0.33
CA ARG A 27 13.54 -6.59 1.39
C ARG A 27 13.41 -5.50 2.45
N SER A 28 13.25 -4.26 2.05
CA SER A 28 13.09 -3.12 2.96
C SER A 28 11.84 -3.27 3.83
N LEU A 29 10.71 -3.62 3.23
CA LEU A 29 9.46 -3.77 3.96
C LEU A 29 9.47 -5.00 4.86
N LYS A 30 10.09 -6.08 4.44
CA LYS A 30 10.27 -7.28 5.27
C LYS A 30 11.08 -6.95 6.52
N ASN A 31 12.15 -6.16 6.39
CA ASN A 31 12.96 -5.73 7.53
C ASN A 31 12.18 -4.87 8.53
N GLN A 32 11.11 -4.20 8.07
CA GLN A 32 10.20 -3.46 8.93
C GLN A 32 9.10 -4.34 9.55
N GLY A 33 9.04 -5.61 9.20
CA GLY A 33 8.06 -6.56 9.72
C GLY A 33 6.80 -6.70 8.86
N PHE A 34 6.79 -6.20 7.63
CA PHE A 34 5.65 -6.34 6.73
C PHE A 34 5.78 -7.56 5.83
N ASN A 35 4.68 -8.28 5.63
CA ASN A 35 4.58 -9.29 4.59
C ASN A 35 4.38 -8.61 3.25
N THR A 36 5.20 -8.94 2.26
CA THR A 36 5.12 -8.33 0.94
C THR A 36 5.07 -9.39 -0.14
N LEU A 37 4.23 -9.13 -1.14
CA LEU A 37 4.17 -9.91 -2.37
C LEU A 37 4.54 -8.98 -3.53
N GLY A 38 5.49 -9.39 -4.34
CA GLY A 38 6.00 -8.59 -5.44
C GLY A 38 5.72 -9.22 -6.79
N PHE A 39 5.36 -8.38 -7.75
CA PHE A 39 5.10 -8.78 -9.13
C PHE A 39 5.77 -7.81 -10.08
N THR A 40 6.26 -8.34 -11.19
CA THR A 40 6.79 -7.52 -12.29
C THR A 40 5.79 -7.31 -13.41
N ASP A 41 4.69 -8.05 -13.40
CA ASP A 41 3.61 -7.95 -14.39
C ASP A 41 2.32 -7.49 -13.71
N PRO A 42 1.80 -6.31 -14.07
CA PRO A 42 0.58 -5.80 -13.44
C PRO A 42 -0.66 -6.64 -13.73
N LEU A 43 -0.71 -7.37 -14.85
CA LEU A 43 -1.85 -8.24 -15.16
C LEU A 43 -1.89 -9.43 -14.22
N ILE A 44 -0.74 -10.03 -13.95
CA ILE A 44 -0.62 -11.16 -13.01
C ILE A 44 -0.91 -10.68 -11.59
N ALA A 45 -0.40 -9.50 -11.22
CA ALA A 45 -0.66 -8.89 -9.92
C ALA A 45 -2.16 -8.65 -9.70
N LEU A 46 -2.85 -8.13 -10.72
CA LEU A 46 -4.29 -7.88 -10.63
C LEU A 46 -5.08 -9.18 -10.46
N GLU A 47 -4.73 -10.21 -11.22
CA GLU A 47 -5.36 -11.53 -11.11
C GLU A 47 -5.21 -12.10 -9.69
N TYR A 48 -4.01 -12.04 -9.15
CA TYR A 48 -3.75 -12.47 -7.77
C TYR A 48 -4.57 -11.65 -6.77
N PHE A 49 -4.60 -10.34 -6.95
CA PHE A 49 -5.35 -9.44 -6.06
C PHE A 49 -6.85 -9.72 -6.08
N GLN A 50 -7.42 -9.99 -7.24
CA GLN A 50 -8.85 -10.31 -7.37
C GLN A 50 -9.26 -11.50 -6.50
N ASN A 51 -8.38 -12.48 -6.36
CA ASN A 51 -8.63 -13.69 -5.58
C ASN A 51 -8.21 -13.56 -4.11
N ASN A 52 -7.48 -12.50 -3.74
CA ASN A 52 -6.88 -12.35 -2.41
C ASN A 52 -7.00 -10.93 -1.86
N SER A 53 -8.00 -10.17 -2.29
CA SER A 53 -8.10 -8.73 -1.99
C SER A 53 -8.08 -8.40 -0.49
N LYS A 54 -8.69 -9.24 0.33
CA LYS A 54 -8.77 -9.04 1.78
C LYS A 54 -7.43 -9.22 2.50
N SER A 55 -6.47 -9.84 1.84
CA SER A 55 -5.14 -10.08 2.42
C SER A 55 -4.25 -8.83 2.42
N PHE A 56 -4.63 -7.80 1.67
CA PHE A 56 -3.79 -6.63 1.44
C PHE A 56 -4.30 -5.40 2.17
N ALA A 57 -3.37 -4.70 2.81
CA ALA A 57 -3.62 -3.39 3.43
C ALA A 57 -3.16 -2.25 2.54
N MET A 58 -2.23 -2.51 1.63
CA MET A 58 -1.59 -1.48 0.81
C MET A 58 -1.13 -2.04 -0.53
N VAL A 59 -1.14 -1.19 -1.54
CA VAL A 59 -0.54 -1.46 -2.85
C VAL A 59 0.46 -0.36 -3.18
N ILE A 60 1.65 -0.77 -3.59
CA ILE A 60 2.71 0.12 -4.09
C ILE A 60 2.92 -0.23 -5.56
N SER A 61 2.73 0.72 -6.45
CA SER A 61 2.82 0.48 -7.90
C SER A 61 3.63 1.55 -8.60
N ASP A 62 4.48 1.10 -9.55
CA ASP A 62 5.07 1.97 -10.54
C ASP A 62 3.98 2.52 -11.46
N ILE A 63 4.20 3.70 -12.02
CA ILE A 63 3.25 4.32 -12.95
C ILE A 63 3.44 3.78 -14.36
N ARG A 64 4.70 3.73 -14.84
CA ARG A 64 5.00 3.30 -16.21
C ARG A 64 5.39 1.83 -16.26
N MET A 65 4.45 1.02 -16.69
CA MET A 65 4.64 -0.42 -16.87
C MET A 65 4.09 -0.85 -18.22
N PRO A 66 4.71 -1.88 -18.87
CA PRO A 66 4.09 -2.49 -20.04
C PRO A 66 2.71 -3.08 -19.71
N SER A 67 1.83 -3.15 -20.68
CA SER A 67 0.49 -3.77 -20.62
C SER A 67 -0.55 -2.96 -19.86
N MET A 68 -0.20 -2.37 -18.72
CA MET A 68 -1.12 -1.59 -17.90
C MET A 68 -0.31 -0.59 -17.07
N ASN A 69 -0.63 0.70 -17.15
CA ASN A 69 0.04 1.70 -16.33
C ASN A 69 -0.49 1.66 -14.88
N GLY A 70 0.26 2.32 -13.97
CA GLY A 70 -0.07 2.32 -12.55
C GLY A 70 -1.40 2.99 -12.21
N TYR A 71 -1.81 3.99 -12.96
CA TYR A 71 -3.10 4.65 -12.75
C TYR A 71 -4.26 3.69 -13.00
N GLU A 72 -4.22 2.99 -14.12
CA GLU A 72 -5.24 2.01 -14.48
C GLU A 72 -5.23 0.84 -13.49
N PHE A 73 -4.05 0.38 -13.12
CA PHE A 73 -3.88 -0.68 -12.11
C PHE A 73 -4.55 -0.30 -10.79
N ILE A 74 -4.22 0.88 -10.24
CA ILE A 74 -4.80 1.36 -8.98
C ILE A 74 -6.32 1.54 -9.08
N ARG A 75 -6.82 2.04 -10.21
CA ARG A 75 -8.26 2.18 -10.42
C ARG A 75 -8.97 0.84 -10.31
N LYS A 76 -8.41 -0.20 -10.93
CA LYS A 76 -8.98 -1.56 -10.88
C LYS A 76 -8.86 -2.17 -9.47
N ILE A 77 -7.75 -1.93 -8.79
CA ILE A 77 -7.56 -2.34 -7.40
C ILE A 77 -8.62 -1.70 -6.49
N LYS A 78 -8.84 -0.41 -6.62
CA LYS A 78 -9.81 0.34 -5.81
C LYS A 78 -11.26 -0.03 -6.12
N ALA A 79 -11.54 -0.49 -7.33
CA ALA A 79 -12.87 -1.03 -7.66
C ALA A 79 -13.18 -2.30 -6.87
N ILE A 80 -12.15 -3.09 -6.55
CA ILE A 80 -12.29 -4.33 -5.77
C ILE A 80 -12.22 -4.04 -4.25
N HIS A 81 -11.32 -3.14 -3.84
CA HIS A 81 -11.06 -2.82 -2.44
C HIS A 81 -10.97 -1.29 -2.27
N PRO A 82 -12.09 -0.58 -2.12
CA PRO A 82 -12.13 0.89 -2.20
C PRO A 82 -11.31 1.62 -1.14
N THR A 83 -11.09 1.01 0.03
CA THR A 83 -10.40 1.65 1.16
C THR A 83 -8.92 1.29 1.26
N ILE A 84 -8.39 0.51 0.32
CA ILE A 84 -6.98 0.11 0.35
C ILE A 84 -6.06 1.33 0.24
N LYS A 85 -4.96 1.31 0.97
CA LYS A 85 -3.94 2.36 0.90
C LYS A 85 -3.09 2.18 -0.34
N THR A 86 -2.72 3.27 -0.99
CA THR A 86 -2.00 3.22 -2.26
C THR A 86 -0.84 4.20 -2.29
N ILE A 87 0.29 3.73 -2.83
CA ILE A 87 1.48 4.53 -3.10
C ILE A 87 1.85 4.34 -4.57
N LEU A 88 2.10 5.44 -5.27
CA LEU A 88 2.62 5.42 -6.64
C LEU A 88 4.10 5.77 -6.66
N ILE A 89 4.85 5.08 -7.52
CA ILE A 89 6.27 5.32 -7.76
C ILE A 89 6.45 5.82 -9.17
N SER A 90 7.24 6.87 -9.37
CA SER A 90 7.50 7.44 -10.70
C SER A 90 8.95 7.82 -10.88
N ALA A 91 9.47 7.59 -12.10
CA ALA A 91 10.80 8.06 -12.52
C ALA A 91 10.81 9.56 -12.81
N PHE A 92 9.64 10.19 -12.92
CA PHE A 92 9.48 11.59 -13.26
C PHE A 92 8.74 12.32 -12.14
N GLU A 93 8.92 13.64 -12.05
CA GLU A 93 8.13 14.45 -11.13
C GLU A 93 6.64 14.22 -11.40
N ILE A 94 5.95 13.82 -10.34
CA ILE A 94 4.51 13.62 -10.41
C ILE A 94 3.85 14.98 -10.28
N ASN A 95 3.24 15.44 -11.37
CA ASN A 95 2.42 16.63 -11.32
C ASN A 95 1.06 16.23 -10.70
N LYS A 96 0.87 16.62 -9.43
CA LYS A 96 -0.37 16.34 -8.70
C LYS A 96 -1.60 16.90 -9.40
N ASN A 97 -1.44 18.02 -10.14
CA ASN A 97 -2.53 18.60 -10.92
C ASN A 97 -2.91 17.73 -12.11
N GLU A 98 -1.94 17.17 -12.81
CA GLU A 98 -2.20 16.22 -13.90
C GLU A 98 -2.88 14.95 -13.38
N PHE A 99 -2.43 14.44 -12.25
CA PHE A 99 -3.03 13.27 -11.62
C PHE A 99 -4.51 13.54 -11.28
N SER A 100 -4.80 14.70 -10.68
CA SER A 100 -6.18 15.07 -10.32
C SER A 100 -7.09 15.19 -11.54
N LYS A 101 -6.55 15.57 -12.70
CA LYS A 101 -7.31 15.64 -13.95
C LYS A 101 -7.59 14.26 -14.55
N VAL A 102 -6.63 13.34 -14.42
CA VAL A 102 -6.73 11.98 -14.97
C VAL A 102 -7.60 11.09 -14.08
N MET A 103 -7.52 11.24 -12.75
CA MET A 103 -8.20 10.40 -11.79
C MET A 103 -8.78 11.22 -10.61
N PRO A 104 -9.76 12.10 -10.87
CA PRO A 104 -10.22 13.03 -9.84
C PRO A 104 -10.94 12.38 -8.66
N SER A 105 -11.42 11.15 -8.82
CA SER A 105 -12.18 10.43 -7.79
C SER A 105 -11.36 9.40 -7.01
N ILE A 106 -10.07 9.22 -7.34
CA ILE A 106 -9.23 8.22 -6.69
C ILE A 106 -8.22 8.88 -5.77
N LYS A 107 -8.23 8.45 -4.51
CA LYS A 107 -7.28 8.90 -3.52
C LYS A 107 -6.00 8.09 -3.59
N ILE A 108 -4.86 8.77 -3.74
CA ILE A 108 -3.52 8.18 -3.59
C ILE A 108 -2.94 8.69 -2.28
N ASP A 109 -2.46 7.78 -1.45
CA ASP A 109 -1.98 8.11 -0.10
C ASP A 109 -0.53 8.56 -0.08
N GLY A 110 0.26 8.20 -1.09
CA GLY A 110 1.65 8.63 -1.17
C GLY A 110 2.23 8.54 -2.57
N PHE A 111 3.27 9.34 -2.80
CA PHE A 111 4.03 9.34 -4.05
C PHE A 111 5.51 9.28 -3.72
N ILE A 112 6.25 8.46 -4.46
CA ILE A 112 7.70 8.30 -4.31
C ILE A 112 8.37 8.46 -5.67
N ALA A 113 9.40 9.29 -5.74
CA ALA A 113 10.19 9.48 -6.95
C ALA A 113 11.32 8.44 -7.04
N LYS A 114 11.63 8.01 -8.25
CA LYS A 114 12.85 7.23 -8.52
C LYS A 114 14.03 8.20 -8.74
N PRO A 115 15.23 7.88 -8.29
CA PRO A 115 15.65 6.66 -7.59
C PRO A 115 15.05 6.59 -6.18
N ILE A 116 14.59 5.39 -5.80
CA ILE A 116 13.87 5.21 -4.55
C ILE A 116 14.81 5.32 -3.35
N SER A 117 14.48 6.24 -2.41
CA SER A 117 15.07 6.23 -1.08
C SER A 117 14.33 5.20 -0.23
N LEU A 118 15.01 4.14 0.19
CA LEU A 118 14.41 3.11 1.04
C LEU A 118 13.99 3.66 2.39
N LYS A 119 14.73 4.64 2.91
CA LYS A 119 14.38 5.32 4.15
C LYS A 119 13.08 6.12 4.01
N GLU A 120 12.93 6.85 2.91
CA GLU A 120 11.70 7.60 2.61
C GLU A 120 10.50 6.66 2.45
N LEU A 121 10.69 5.58 1.68
CA LEU A 121 9.65 4.56 1.48
C LEU A 121 9.23 3.97 2.83
N ALA A 122 10.20 3.58 3.66
CA ALA A 122 9.95 3.01 4.97
C ALA A 122 9.13 3.96 5.84
N ASN A 123 9.49 5.24 5.87
CA ASN A 123 8.79 6.25 6.66
C ASN A 123 7.36 6.48 6.17
N ILE A 124 7.17 6.57 4.86
CA ILE A 124 5.83 6.78 4.27
C ILE A 124 4.90 5.60 4.56
N VAL A 125 5.38 4.39 4.33
CA VAL A 125 4.60 3.17 4.62
C VAL A 125 4.21 3.10 6.09
N GLU A 126 5.17 3.33 6.97
CA GLU A 126 4.93 3.30 8.40
C GLU A 126 3.91 4.36 8.83
N ASN A 127 4.04 5.59 8.34
CA ASN A 127 3.12 6.66 8.67
C ASN A 127 1.68 6.38 8.20
N ILE A 128 1.53 5.85 7.00
CA ILE A 128 0.20 5.54 6.44
C ILE A 128 -0.46 4.42 7.26
N LEU A 129 0.27 3.36 7.59
CA LEU A 129 -0.28 2.22 8.32
C LEU A 129 -0.38 2.46 9.83
N LYS A 130 0.53 3.22 10.43
CA LYS A 130 0.47 3.59 11.85
C LYS A 130 -0.70 4.49 12.20
N LYS A 131 -1.09 5.41 11.33
CA LYS A 131 -2.25 6.28 11.58
C LYS A 131 -3.50 5.47 11.86
N LYS A 132 -3.67 4.33 11.21
CA LYS A 132 -4.78 3.39 11.45
C LYS A 132 -4.65 2.70 12.80
N LYS A 133 -3.42 2.25 13.17
CA LYS A 133 -3.15 1.60 14.46
C LYS A 133 -3.27 2.57 15.64
N ARG A 134 -2.82 3.82 15.50
CA ARG A 134 -2.93 4.86 16.55
C ARG A 134 -4.38 5.23 16.85
N LYS A 135 -5.22 5.36 15.83
CA LYS A 135 -6.66 5.61 16.01
C LYS A 135 -7.32 4.47 16.81
N ALA A 136 -7.00 3.22 16.48
CA ALA A 136 -7.52 2.05 17.20
C ALA A 136 -7.03 2.00 18.65
N LYS A 137 -5.75 2.31 18.92
CA LYS A 137 -5.19 2.37 20.26
C LYS A 137 -5.77 3.50 21.10
N ASN A 138 -5.99 4.67 20.52
CA ASN A 138 -6.58 5.81 21.21
C ASN A 138 -8.03 5.55 21.61
N VAL A 139 -8.79 4.89 20.75
CA VAL A 139 -10.16 4.47 21.06
C VAL A 139 -10.15 3.48 22.23
N ARG A 140 -9.25 2.52 22.26
CA ARG A 140 -9.11 1.56 23.36
C ARG A 140 -8.67 2.22 24.66
N LYS A 141 -7.72 3.17 24.61
CA LYS A 141 -7.27 3.93 25.80
C LYS A 141 -8.38 4.79 26.40
N ASN A 142 -9.16 5.46 25.56
CA ASN A 142 -10.28 6.27 26.01
C ASN A 142 -11.37 5.42 26.66
N THR A 143 -11.65 4.24 26.13
CA THR A 143 -12.61 3.30 26.72
C THR A 143 -12.12 2.78 28.07
N SER A 144 -10.84 2.42 28.18
CA SER A 144 -10.25 1.97 29.46
C SER A 144 -10.22 3.06 30.51
N ALA A 145 -9.90 4.31 30.12
CA ALA A 145 -9.88 5.45 31.03
C ALA A 145 -11.28 5.81 31.50
N SER A 146 -12.29 5.70 30.65
CA SER A 146 -13.69 5.92 30.97
C SER A 146 -14.19 4.87 31.95
N LEU A 147 -13.86 3.61 31.78
CA LEU A 147 -14.22 2.53 32.70
C LEU A 147 -13.55 2.65 34.08
N ARG A 148 -12.31 3.15 34.13
CA ARG A 148 -11.59 3.38 35.39
C ARG A 148 -12.15 4.55 36.19
N LYS A 149 -12.72 5.57 35.56
CA LYS A 149 -13.35 6.71 36.24
C LYS A 149 -14.70 6.38 36.88
N ASN A 150 -15.35 5.31 36.41
CA ASN A 150 -16.65 4.87 36.95
C ASN A 150 -16.52 3.81 38.05
N LEU A 151 -15.31 3.47 38.42
CA LEU A 151 -14.98 2.61 39.54
C LEU A 151 -14.52 3.45 40.74
#